data_24593276296675a78c5c3fa1a674cd9e
#
_entry.id   24593276296675a78c5c3fa1a674cd9e
#
_cell.length_a   1.000
_cell.length_b   1.000
_cell.length_c   1.000
_cell.angle_alpha   90.00
_cell.angle_beta   90.00
_cell.angle_gamma   90.00
#
_symmetry.space_group_name_H-M   'P 1'
#
loop_
_entity.id
_entity.type
_entity.pdbx_description
1 polymer ?
#
loop_
_entity_poly.entity_id
_entity_poly.type
_entity_poly.pdbx_seq_one_letter_code
_entity_poly.pdbx_strand_id
1 'polypeptide(L)'
;MKFHYWMLLLIIPTLAFAAERDFKGQLSLQGTAWNRAGSWFHSDRIQYIPNLHISNSLAKGRLVDFEGSFYLYINREDGENSDDFRPYRLNLRYATKQSETQVGLQKINFGPAQLLRSLMWFDRQNPTDPLNFTEGVWGLRYRYNWLNNANVWLWGLLCKEPKGYETGGSDKPMPEYGGRIQVPVPAGELALTVHRREIFRRAYDLEKYYPDHTYFDNRIALDGRWDIIVGAWFETVVQNVRDSGFDYFTKMSTLGMDYTFGIGNGLYLLAEHMIVQTASELLSANLEYQYSAVMLNYPLGMFDNLSLMGFYSWDTDDFIQYLNWQRTYDKIMLSLALFHLPDTRLLTINTAGGDLGIRLMLIYNH
;
A
#
# COMPACT_ATOMS: atom_id res chain seq x y z
N MET A 1 9.41 10.79 -21.51
CA MET A 1 9.85 10.71 -20.10
C MET A 1 11.25 10.10 -19.92
N LYS A 2 12.24 10.47 -20.76
CA LYS A 2 13.60 9.88 -20.71
C LYS A 2 14.66 10.74 -19.96
N PHE A 3 14.30 11.90 -19.45
CA PHE A 3 15.28 12.90 -18.96
C PHE A 3 15.63 12.82 -17.46
N HIS A 4 14.85 12.13 -16.63
CA HIS A 4 14.99 12.17 -15.17
C HIS A 4 15.88 11.07 -14.56
N TYR A 5 16.10 9.98 -15.28
CA TYR A 5 16.91 8.86 -14.77
C TYR A 5 18.41 9.16 -14.73
N TRP A 6 18.92 10.01 -15.63
CA TRP A 6 20.35 10.33 -15.76
C TRP A 6 20.88 11.18 -14.61
N MET A 7 20.04 12.03 -14.01
CA MET A 7 20.49 12.92 -12.92
C MET A 7 20.75 12.14 -11.61
N LEU A 8 20.00 11.09 -11.34
CA LEU A 8 20.24 10.22 -10.19
C LEU A 8 21.44 9.28 -10.41
N LEU A 9 21.69 8.84 -11.62
CA LEU A 9 22.85 8.02 -11.98
C LEU A 9 24.21 8.77 -11.88
N LEU A 10 24.22 10.09 -12.00
CA LEU A 10 25.45 10.91 -11.88
C LEU A 10 25.90 11.14 -10.43
N ILE A 11 25.03 10.95 -9.44
CA ILE A 11 25.37 11.12 -8.00
C ILE A 11 26.01 9.85 -7.42
N ILE A 12 25.79 8.69 -8.03
CA ILE A 12 26.31 7.39 -7.55
C ILE A 12 27.85 7.32 -7.47
N PRO A 13 28.65 7.84 -8.43
CA PRO A 13 30.11 7.72 -8.36
C PRO A 13 30.75 8.45 -7.19
N THR A 14 30.18 9.55 -6.73
CA THR A 14 30.76 10.38 -5.67
C THR A 14 30.55 9.84 -4.25
N LEU A 15 29.55 9.00 -4.06
CA LEU A 15 29.24 8.33 -2.78
C LEU A 15 30.09 7.06 -2.53
N ALA A 16 30.85 6.61 -3.52
CA ALA A 16 31.37 5.24 -3.58
C ALA A 16 32.63 4.97 -2.73
N PHE A 17 33.34 5.97 -2.19
CA PHE A 17 34.68 5.76 -1.63
C PHE A 17 34.77 5.32 -0.15
N ALA A 18 33.66 5.39 0.63
CA ALA A 18 33.64 4.91 2.03
C ALA A 18 32.23 4.39 2.41
N ALA A 19 31.47 3.90 1.45
CA ALA A 19 30.08 3.51 1.66
C ALA A 19 29.95 2.03 1.91
N GLU A 20 29.13 1.66 2.89
CA GLU A 20 28.60 0.31 3.04
C GLU A 20 27.67 0.00 1.86
N ARG A 21 27.85 -1.19 1.27
CA ARG A 21 27.05 -1.65 0.15
C ARG A 21 26.39 -2.95 0.55
N ASP A 22 25.08 -2.99 0.40
CA ASP A 22 24.29 -4.18 0.65
C ASP A 22 23.47 -4.50 -0.61
N PHE A 23 23.64 -5.70 -1.13
CA PHE A 23 22.87 -6.19 -2.26
C PHE A 23 22.03 -7.37 -1.79
N LYS A 24 20.73 -7.18 -1.86
CA LYS A 24 19.72 -8.18 -1.53
C LYS A 24 18.82 -8.43 -2.72
N GLY A 25 18.15 -9.57 -2.70
CA GLY A 25 17.15 -9.83 -3.72
C GLY A 25 16.11 -10.81 -3.20
N GLN A 26 14.91 -10.68 -3.75
CA GLN A 26 13.80 -11.58 -3.47
C GLN A 26 13.31 -12.19 -4.78
N LEU A 27 13.51 -13.51 -4.92
CA LEU A 27 12.95 -14.29 -6.01
C LEU A 27 11.71 -15.02 -5.51
N SER A 28 10.60 -14.91 -6.20
CA SER A 28 9.39 -15.66 -5.91
C SER A 28 8.89 -16.45 -7.11
N LEU A 29 8.47 -17.67 -6.85
CA LEU A 29 7.80 -18.57 -7.79
C LEU A 29 6.39 -18.79 -7.24
N GLN A 30 5.36 -18.54 -8.03
CA GLN A 30 3.98 -18.67 -7.63
C GLN A 30 3.22 -19.48 -8.67
N GLY A 31 2.48 -20.49 -8.22
CA GLY A 31 1.46 -21.18 -8.97
C GLY A 31 0.11 -20.98 -8.31
N THR A 32 -0.91 -20.60 -9.07
CA THR A 32 -2.28 -20.39 -8.60
C THR A 32 -3.23 -21.16 -9.50
N ALA A 33 -4.17 -21.91 -8.92
CA ALA A 33 -5.26 -22.54 -9.64
C ALA A 33 -6.57 -22.15 -8.96
N TRP A 34 -7.61 -21.83 -9.77
CA TRP A 34 -8.91 -21.47 -9.26
C TRP A 34 -10.04 -21.99 -10.15
N ASN A 35 -11.17 -22.27 -9.54
CA ASN A 35 -12.39 -22.61 -10.26
C ASN A 35 -13.23 -21.35 -10.47
N ARG A 36 -13.84 -21.21 -11.63
CA ARG A 36 -14.82 -20.17 -11.91
C ARG A 36 -15.94 -20.76 -12.77
N ALA A 37 -17.16 -20.74 -12.24
CA ALA A 37 -18.35 -21.29 -12.91
C ALA A 37 -18.15 -22.72 -13.44
N GLY A 38 -17.43 -23.57 -12.67
CA GLY A 38 -17.16 -24.96 -13.03
C GLY A 38 -15.94 -25.20 -13.95
N SER A 39 -15.28 -24.16 -14.40
CA SER A 39 -14.05 -24.25 -15.19
C SER A 39 -12.83 -23.92 -14.34
N TRP A 40 -11.72 -24.67 -14.54
CA TRP A 40 -10.45 -24.43 -13.85
C TRP A 40 -9.54 -23.55 -14.69
N PHE A 41 -8.99 -22.55 -14.03
CA PHE A 41 -7.99 -21.61 -14.55
C PHE A 41 -6.70 -21.78 -13.77
N HIS A 42 -5.59 -21.39 -14.38
CA HIS A 42 -4.28 -21.41 -13.71
C HIS A 42 -3.42 -20.22 -14.10
N SER A 43 -2.56 -19.81 -13.18
CA SER A 43 -1.57 -18.74 -13.40
C SER A 43 -0.26 -19.13 -12.73
N ASP A 44 0.84 -19.00 -13.48
CA ASP A 44 2.20 -19.19 -13.00
C ASP A 44 2.95 -17.87 -13.10
N ARG A 45 3.58 -17.46 -12.00
CA ARG A 45 4.35 -16.21 -11.93
C ARG A 45 5.74 -16.44 -11.41
N ILE A 46 6.71 -15.86 -12.09
CA ILE A 46 8.09 -15.70 -11.61
C ILE A 46 8.33 -14.21 -11.41
N GLN A 47 8.79 -13.83 -10.23
CA GLN A 47 9.05 -12.44 -9.88
C GLN A 47 10.41 -12.31 -9.23
N TYR A 48 11.17 -11.28 -9.58
CA TYR A 48 12.45 -10.95 -8.95
C TYR A 48 12.54 -9.47 -8.63
N ILE A 49 12.93 -9.18 -7.38
CA ILE A 49 13.12 -7.82 -6.88
C ILE A 49 14.54 -7.69 -6.35
N PRO A 50 15.54 -7.34 -7.20
CA PRO A 50 16.87 -6.95 -6.71
C PRO A 50 16.80 -5.60 -6.00
N ASN A 51 17.56 -5.45 -4.92
CA ASN A 51 17.69 -4.22 -4.15
C ASN A 51 19.16 -3.95 -3.86
N LEU A 52 19.65 -2.81 -4.30
CA LEU A 52 20.96 -2.27 -3.98
C LEU A 52 20.80 -1.11 -3.01
N HIS A 53 21.39 -1.23 -1.83
CA HIS A 53 21.45 -0.19 -0.83
C HIS A 53 22.90 0.26 -0.65
N ILE A 54 23.14 1.56 -0.74
CA ILE A 54 24.47 2.19 -0.53
C ILE A 54 24.30 3.22 0.57
N SER A 55 25.02 3.06 1.67
CA SER A 55 24.93 3.93 2.84
C SER A 55 26.27 4.55 3.18
N ASN A 56 26.28 5.83 3.48
CA ASN A 56 27.47 6.57 3.89
C ASN A 56 27.18 7.40 5.16
N SER A 57 27.86 7.06 6.24
CA SER A 57 27.80 7.79 7.51
C SER A 57 28.72 9.00 7.47
N LEU A 58 28.12 10.18 7.52
CA LEU A 58 28.83 11.45 7.56
C LEU A 58 29.10 11.90 9.00
N ALA A 59 30.03 12.84 9.18
CA ALA A 59 30.33 13.41 10.50
C ALA A 59 29.07 13.98 11.17
N LYS A 60 29.05 14.01 12.50
CA LYS A 60 27.97 14.54 13.36
C LYS A 60 26.64 13.76 13.31
N GLY A 61 26.68 12.45 13.00
CA GLY A 61 25.48 11.59 13.00
C GLY A 61 24.53 11.87 11.84
N ARG A 62 25.09 12.29 10.72
CA ARG A 62 24.36 12.44 9.43
C ARG A 62 24.56 11.20 8.59
N LEU A 63 23.55 10.85 7.81
CA LEU A 63 23.53 9.66 6.96
C LEU A 63 23.05 10.07 5.56
N VAL A 64 23.68 9.52 4.55
CA VAL A 64 23.23 9.60 3.16
C VAL A 64 23.08 8.19 2.64
N ASP A 65 21.89 7.82 2.18
CA ASP A 65 21.59 6.52 1.63
C ASP A 65 21.05 6.65 0.21
N PHE A 66 21.41 5.69 -0.61
CA PHE A 66 20.80 5.44 -1.91
C PHE A 66 20.16 4.05 -1.91
N GLU A 67 18.93 3.96 -2.37
CA GLU A 67 18.22 2.72 -2.62
C GLU A 67 17.85 2.62 -4.09
N GLY A 68 18.26 1.53 -4.73
CA GLY A 68 17.91 1.18 -6.11
C GLY A 68 17.34 -0.22 -6.19
N SER A 69 16.07 -0.35 -6.56
CA SER A 69 15.38 -1.63 -6.68
C SER A 69 14.49 -1.64 -7.91
N PHE A 70 14.38 -2.80 -8.55
CA PHE A 70 13.57 -3.01 -9.74
C PHE A 70 12.60 -4.16 -9.49
N TYR A 71 11.47 -4.11 -10.17
CA TYR A 71 10.47 -5.15 -10.21
C TYR A 71 10.46 -5.79 -11.58
N LEU A 72 10.75 -7.08 -11.61
CA LEU A 72 10.70 -7.90 -12.81
C LEU A 72 9.71 -9.02 -12.57
N TYR A 73 8.76 -9.22 -13.45
CA TYR A 73 7.95 -10.42 -13.41
C TYR A 73 7.62 -10.95 -14.81
N ILE A 74 7.42 -12.24 -14.88
CA ILE A 74 6.82 -12.96 -15.99
C ILE A 74 5.63 -13.72 -15.43
N ASN A 75 4.47 -13.55 -16.02
CA ASN A 75 3.24 -14.22 -15.66
C ASN A 75 2.68 -14.95 -16.87
N ARG A 76 2.26 -16.17 -16.65
CA ARG A 76 1.50 -16.94 -17.62
C ARG A 76 0.14 -17.25 -17.02
N GLU A 77 -0.92 -16.82 -17.68
CA GLU A 77 -2.29 -17.02 -17.25
C GLU A 77 -3.10 -17.58 -18.40
N ASP A 78 -3.62 -18.80 -18.24
CA ASP A 78 -4.42 -19.51 -19.25
C ASP A 78 -3.82 -19.54 -20.66
N GLY A 79 -2.48 -19.61 -20.73
CA GLY A 79 -1.73 -19.65 -21.99
C GLY A 79 -1.31 -18.29 -22.54
N GLU A 80 -1.79 -17.19 -21.98
CA GLU A 80 -1.32 -15.84 -22.30
C GLU A 80 -0.12 -15.48 -21.40
N ASN A 81 0.90 -14.87 -22.01
CA ASN A 81 2.08 -14.40 -21.29
C ASN A 81 2.02 -12.89 -21.11
N SER A 82 2.39 -12.43 -19.95
CA SER A 82 2.61 -11.01 -19.63
C SER A 82 3.90 -10.85 -18.86
N ASP A 83 4.63 -9.77 -19.12
CA ASP A 83 5.84 -9.41 -18.42
C ASP A 83 5.85 -7.92 -18.08
N ASP A 84 6.58 -7.56 -17.04
CA ASP A 84 6.79 -6.15 -16.67
C ASP A 84 8.20 -5.98 -16.08
N PHE A 85 8.81 -4.87 -16.45
CA PHE A 85 10.06 -4.39 -15.89
C PHE A 85 9.94 -2.91 -15.54
N ARG A 86 9.95 -2.60 -14.25
CA ARG A 86 9.82 -1.22 -13.78
C ARG A 86 10.66 -0.96 -12.54
N PRO A 87 11.06 0.30 -12.30
CA PRO A 87 11.67 0.67 -11.03
C PRO A 87 10.66 0.46 -9.89
N TYR A 88 11.13 -0.19 -8.81
CA TYR A 88 10.35 -0.46 -7.60
C TYR A 88 10.67 0.55 -6.51
N ARG A 89 11.96 0.85 -6.31
CA ARG A 89 12.48 1.94 -5.48
C ARG A 89 13.67 2.57 -6.18
N LEU A 90 13.74 3.87 -6.18
CA LEU A 90 14.87 4.60 -6.71
C LEU A 90 14.93 5.96 -6.01
N ASN A 91 15.62 6.02 -4.88
CA ASN A 91 15.60 7.20 -4.05
C ASN A 91 16.94 7.46 -3.36
N LEU A 92 17.13 8.72 -3.02
CA LEU A 92 18.23 9.24 -2.21
C LEU A 92 17.62 9.78 -0.91
N ARG A 93 18.18 9.36 0.22
CA ARG A 93 17.79 9.80 1.55
C ARG A 93 18.95 10.51 2.25
N TYR A 94 18.67 11.66 2.83
CA TYR A 94 19.55 12.35 3.76
C TYR A 94 18.88 12.41 5.13
N ALA A 95 19.54 11.87 6.13
CA ALA A 95 19.02 11.80 7.49
C ALA A 95 19.97 12.46 8.49
N THR A 96 19.40 13.09 9.48
CA THR A 96 20.04 13.62 10.69
C THR A 96 19.41 12.95 11.93
N LYS A 97 19.80 13.37 13.14
CA LYS A 97 19.18 12.83 14.37
C LYS A 97 17.66 13.07 14.46
N GLN A 98 17.15 14.13 13.86
CA GLN A 98 15.75 14.54 13.99
C GLN A 98 15.04 14.77 12.67
N SER A 99 15.77 14.85 11.56
CA SER A 99 15.14 15.12 10.25
C SER A 99 15.58 14.13 9.19
N GLU A 100 14.68 13.87 8.25
CA GLU A 100 14.88 13.02 7.09
C GLU A 100 14.33 13.70 5.85
N THR A 101 15.12 13.73 4.79
CA THR A 101 14.70 14.17 3.46
C THR A 101 14.93 13.03 2.50
N GLN A 102 13.92 12.67 1.72
CA GLN A 102 14.00 11.61 0.72
C GLN A 102 13.46 12.10 -0.60
N VAL A 103 14.21 11.85 -1.69
CA VAL A 103 13.86 12.27 -3.05
C VAL A 103 13.94 11.10 -4.01
N GLY A 104 12.96 10.98 -4.91
CA GLY A 104 12.87 9.91 -5.91
C GLY A 104 11.64 9.03 -5.74
N LEU A 105 11.73 7.80 -6.27
CA LEU A 105 10.66 6.79 -6.15
C LEU A 105 10.74 6.13 -4.78
N GLN A 106 9.78 6.41 -3.92
CA GLN A 106 9.76 6.03 -2.52
C GLN A 106 8.39 5.53 -2.06
N LYS A 107 8.36 4.72 -0.99
CA LYS A 107 7.13 4.34 -0.33
C LYS A 107 6.69 5.45 0.63
N ILE A 108 5.41 5.82 0.55
CA ILE A 108 4.73 6.62 1.56
C ILE A 108 3.53 5.81 2.07
N ASN A 109 3.53 5.53 3.37
CA ASN A 109 2.49 4.74 4.02
C ASN A 109 2.30 5.28 5.44
N PHE A 110 1.04 5.39 5.87
CA PHE A 110 0.64 5.83 7.21
C PHE A 110 -0.76 5.30 7.53
N GLY A 111 -1.19 5.50 8.78
CA GLY A 111 -2.45 4.98 9.30
C GLY A 111 -2.28 3.63 10.00
N PRO A 112 -3.08 3.37 11.06
CA PRO A 112 -2.99 2.16 11.89
C PRO A 112 -3.77 0.96 11.35
N ALA A 113 -4.74 1.13 10.44
CA ALA A 113 -5.55 0.05 9.90
C ALA A 113 -4.71 -0.91 9.04
N GLN A 114 -5.02 -2.21 9.08
CA GLN A 114 -4.23 -3.27 8.49
C GLN A 114 -4.94 -4.00 7.33
N LEU A 115 -6.25 -4.24 7.46
CA LEU A 115 -7.05 -4.99 6.49
C LEU A 115 -7.91 -4.05 5.64
N LEU A 116 -8.65 -3.14 6.29
CA LEU A 116 -9.57 -2.18 5.67
C LEU A 116 -9.06 -0.75 5.88
N ARG A 117 -8.02 -0.37 5.12
CA ARG A 117 -7.26 0.86 5.32
C ARG A 117 -7.91 2.04 4.61
N SER A 118 -8.56 2.95 5.34
CA SER A 118 -9.11 4.21 4.78
C SER A 118 -8.01 5.17 4.28
N LEU A 119 -6.80 5.10 4.85
CA LEU A 119 -5.63 5.93 4.51
C LEU A 119 -4.73 5.31 3.42
N MET A 120 -5.23 4.43 2.59
CA MET A 120 -4.49 3.84 1.47
C MET A 120 -4.45 4.81 0.27
N TRP A 121 -3.63 5.89 0.39
CA TRP A 121 -3.59 6.95 -0.61
C TRP A 121 -2.51 6.77 -1.67
N PHE A 122 -1.34 6.23 -1.30
CA PHE A 122 -0.16 6.19 -2.16
C PHE A 122 0.28 4.78 -2.52
N ASP A 123 -0.26 3.78 -1.86
CA ASP A 123 0.04 2.38 -2.10
C ASP A 123 -1.24 1.53 -2.09
N ARG A 124 -1.23 0.44 -2.84
CA ARG A 124 -2.20 -0.64 -2.70
C ARG A 124 -1.53 -1.77 -1.97
N GLN A 125 -2.00 -2.04 -0.78
CA GLN A 125 -1.53 -3.19 -0.01
C GLN A 125 -2.61 -4.27 -0.03
N ASN A 126 -2.26 -5.44 -0.55
CA ASN A 126 -3.13 -6.61 -0.49
C ASN A 126 -2.77 -7.42 0.77
N PRO A 127 -3.64 -7.51 1.78
CA PRO A 127 -3.34 -8.24 3.01
C PRO A 127 -3.18 -9.75 2.81
N THR A 128 -3.66 -10.30 1.68
CA THR A 128 -3.48 -11.72 1.33
C THR A 128 -2.17 -12.01 0.59
N ASP A 129 -1.38 -10.98 0.27
CA ASP A 129 -0.07 -11.15 -0.38
C ASP A 129 1.04 -11.32 0.65
N PRO A 130 1.67 -12.50 0.75
CA PRO A 130 2.77 -12.72 1.70
C PRO A 130 4.02 -11.89 1.41
N LEU A 131 4.16 -11.33 0.21
CA LEU A 131 5.26 -10.44 -0.17
C LEU A 131 5.08 -9.01 0.33
N ASN A 132 3.86 -8.63 0.75
CA ASN A 132 3.50 -7.25 1.12
C ASN A 132 3.95 -6.22 0.07
N PHE A 133 3.78 -6.58 -1.20
CA PHE A 133 4.18 -5.73 -2.31
C PHE A 133 3.43 -4.39 -2.24
N THR A 134 4.17 -3.30 -2.37
CA THR A 134 3.61 -1.95 -2.31
C THR A 134 4.19 -1.09 -3.42
N GLU A 135 3.36 -0.32 -4.07
CA GLU A 135 3.80 0.64 -5.07
C GLU A 135 4.57 1.81 -4.43
N GLY A 136 5.28 2.56 -5.25
CA GLY A 136 6.00 3.76 -4.85
C GLY A 136 5.45 4.99 -5.55
N VAL A 137 5.78 6.17 -5.02
CA VAL A 137 5.46 7.47 -5.60
C VAL A 137 6.74 8.27 -5.85
N TRP A 138 6.76 9.02 -6.97
CA TRP A 138 7.85 9.92 -7.29
C TRP A 138 7.66 11.25 -6.58
N GLY A 139 8.68 11.71 -5.86
CA GLY A 139 8.63 13.03 -5.24
C GLY A 139 9.70 13.27 -4.20
N LEU A 140 9.47 14.34 -3.45
CA LEU A 140 10.26 14.77 -2.30
C LEU A 140 9.41 14.57 -1.04
N ARG A 141 9.97 13.98 -0.02
CA ARG A 141 9.40 13.89 1.32
C ARG A 141 10.39 14.45 2.34
N TYR A 142 9.91 15.30 3.23
CA TYR A 142 10.62 15.77 4.41
C TYR A 142 9.89 15.31 5.66
N ARG A 143 10.63 14.79 6.63
CA ARG A 143 10.11 14.40 7.95
C ARG A 143 10.96 15.02 9.04
N TYR A 144 10.32 15.58 10.06
CA TYR A 144 10.97 16.05 11.27
C TYR A 144 10.37 15.38 12.49
N ASN A 145 11.21 14.88 13.39
CA ASN A 145 10.83 14.18 14.62
C ASN A 145 11.30 14.98 15.83
N TRP A 146 10.38 15.34 16.70
CA TRP A 146 10.71 15.94 18.01
C TRP A 146 11.09 14.85 19.02
N LEU A 147 11.77 15.25 20.10
CA LEU A 147 12.21 14.33 21.15
C LEU A 147 11.05 13.69 21.95
N ASN A 148 9.88 14.30 21.92
CA ASN A 148 8.65 13.77 22.52
C ASN A 148 7.86 12.82 21.60
N ASN A 149 8.48 12.32 20.51
CA ASN A 149 7.88 11.48 19.46
C ASN A 149 6.79 12.15 18.60
N ALA A 150 6.49 13.44 18.79
CA ALA A 150 5.72 14.15 17.78
C ALA A 150 6.51 14.22 16.49
N ASN A 151 5.83 14.22 15.34
CA ASN A 151 6.50 14.35 14.06
C ASN A 151 5.62 15.08 13.03
N VAL A 152 6.29 15.67 12.04
CA VAL A 152 5.64 16.29 10.90
C VAL A 152 6.27 15.73 9.62
N TRP A 153 5.42 15.43 8.65
CA TRP A 153 5.79 15.02 7.30
C TRP A 153 5.26 16.06 6.32
N LEU A 154 6.07 16.37 5.32
CA LEU A 154 5.66 17.18 4.18
C LEU A 154 6.08 16.44 2.91
N TRP A 155 5.26 16.47 1.89
CA TRP A 155 5.60 15.87 0.60
C TRP A 155 5.10 16.72 -0.57
N GLY A 156 5.90 16.67 -1.65
CA GLY A 156 5.53 17.13 -2.97
C GLY A 156 5.80 16.02 -3.97
N LEU A 157 4.78 15.58 -4.70
CA LEU A 157 4.82 14.41 -5.58
C LEU A 157 4.52 14.83 -7.02
N LEU A 158 4.91 13.98 -7.96
CA LEU A 158 4.59 14.09 -9.38
C LEU A 158 4.04 12.73 -9.83
N CYS A 159 2.73 12.59 -9.83
CA CYS A 159 2.07 11.35 -10.19
C CYS A 159 1.24 11.50 -11.47
N LYS A 160 1.17 10.41 -12.24
CA LYS A 160 0.37 10.29 -13.44
C LYS A 160 -0.73 9.26 -13.25
N GLU A 161 -0.35 8.10 -12.74
CA GLU A 161 -1.23 6.96 -12.56
C GLU A 161 -1.94 7.00 -11.21
N PRO A 162 -3.17 6.49 -11.13
CA PRO A 162 -3.90 6.44 -9.87
C PRO A 162 -3.19 5.53 -8.85
N LYS A 163 -3.19 5.96 -7.59
CA LYS A 163 -2.62 5.23 -6.46
C LYS A 163 -3.70 4.96 -5.40
N GLY A 164 -3.51 3.91 -4.62
CA GLY A 164 -4.45 3.55 -3.56
C GLY A 164 -5.89 3.42 -4.07
N TYR A 165 -6.82 4.15 -3.49
CA TYR A 165 -8.24 4.19 -3.90
C TYR A 165 -8.54 5.15 -5.05
N GLU A 166 -7.57 5.78 -5.63
CA GLU A 166 -7.79 6.69 -6.76
C GLU A 166 -8.34 5.95 -7.96
N THR A 167 -9.39 6.49 -8.56
CA THR A 167 -10.02 5.93 -9.76
C THR A 167 -9.56 6.62 -11.05
N GLY A 168 -9.02 7.85 -10.94
CA GLY A 168 -8.64 8.68 -12.07
C GLY A 168 -7.14 8.97 -12.12
N GLY A 169 -6.51 8.68 -13.26
CA GLY A 169 -5.15 9.12 -13.59
C GLY A 169 -5.14 10.43 -14.37
N SER A 170 -3.95 11.02 -14.55
CA SER A 170 -3.70 12.18 -15.40
C SER A 170 -2.99 11.77 -16.68
N ASP A 171 -3.29 12.44 -17.82
CA ASP A 171 -2.59 12.20 -19.10
C ASP A 171 -1.12 12.61 -19.04
N LYS A 172 -0.76 13.49 -18.12
CA LYS A 172 0.59 13.95 -17.84
C LYS A 172 0.86 13.96 -16.33
N PRO A 173 2.14 13.90 -15.89
CA PRO A 173 2.46 14.06 -14.47
C PRO A 173 1.96 15.42 -13.96
N MET A 174 1.16 15.39 -12.90
CA MET A 174 0.62 16.57 -12.25
C MET A 174 1.16 16.65 -10.82
N PRO A 175 1.29 17.88 -10.27
CA PRO A 175 1.77 18.06 -8.92
C PRO A 175 0.74 17.60 -7.88
N GLU A 176 1.27 16.97 -6.83
CA GLU A 176 0.52 16.59 -5.64
C GLU A 176 1.31 17.04 -4.41
N TYR A 177 0.64 17.53 -3.40
CA TYR A 177 1.30 17.97 -2.17
C TYR A 177 0.43 17.74 -0.95
N GLY A 178 1.09 17.58 0.17
CA GLY A 178 0.39 17.37 1.42
C GLY A 178 1.32 17.33 2.61
N GLY A 179 0.74 17.03 3.75
CA GLY A 179 1.45 16.90 5.00
C GLY A 179 0.67 16.13 6.03
N ARG A 180 1.41 15.64 7.02
CA ARG A 180 0.89 14.92 8.19
C ARG A 180 1.56 15.45 9.45
N ILE A 181 0.79 15.67 10.48
CA ILE A 181 1.28 15.91 11.82
C ILE A 181 0.77 14.78 12.72
N GLN A 182 1.68 14.19 13.49
CA GLN A 182 1.39 13.11 14.42
C GLN A 182 1.89 13.51 15.81
N VAL A 183 1.06 13.34 16.81
CA VAL A 183 1.36 13.70 18.18
C VAL A 183 1.08 12.52 19.11
N PRO A 184 1.96 12.26 20.10
CA PRO A 184 1.69 11.28 21.13
C PRO A 184 0.58 11.79 22.06
N VAL A 185 -0.28 10.87 22.47
CA VAL A 185 -1.29 11.05 23.51
C VAL A 185 -1.12 9.96 24.57
N PRO A 186 -1.77 10.06 25.74
CA PRO A 186 -1.68 8.99 26.74
C PRO A 186 -2.07 7.63 26.15
N ALA A 187 -1.16 6.65 26.27
CA ALA A 187 -1.27 5.28 25.76
C ALA A 187 -1.47 5.15 24.22
N GLY A 188 -1.16 6.19 23.45
CA GLY A 188 -1.39 6.13 22.01
C GLY A 188 -0.85 7.33 21.25
N GLU A 189 -1.37 7.49 20.04
CA GLU A 189 -1.02 8.56 19.11
C GLU A 189 -2.23 9.02 18.30
N LEU A 190 -2.21 10.28 17.90
CA LEU A 190 -3.18 10.91 17.00
C LEU A 190 -2.46 11.58 15.83
N ALA A 191 -3.05 11.56 14.66
CA ALA A 191 -2.50 12.25 13.51
C ALA A 191 -3.57 12.88 12.63
N LEU A 192 -3.21 14.05 12.08
CA LEU A 192 -3.97 14.77 11.06
C LEU A 192 -3.17 14.78 9.76
N THR A 193 -3.82 14.42 8.67
CA THR A 193 -3.20 14.34 7.34
C THR A 193 -4.02 15.15 6.35
N VAL A 194 -3.35 15.92 5.49
CA VAL A 194 -3.97 16.66 4.39
C VAL A 194 -3.24 16.36 3.09
N HIS A 195 -3.98 16.31 1.98
CA HIS A 195 -3.40 16.06 0.66
C HIS A 195 -4.25 16.76 -0.40
N ARG A 196 -3.56 17.31 -1.40
CA ARG A 196 -4.18 17.86 -2.60
C ARG A 196 -3.49 17.33 -3.83
N ARG A 197 -4.29 16.90 -4.79
CA ARG A 197 -3.88 16.39 -6.08
C ARG A 197 -4.57 17.16 -7.20
N GLU A 198 -3.80 17.46 -8.25
CA GLU A 198 -4.33 17.97 -9.50
C GLU A 198 -4.41 16.85 -10.51
N ILE A 199 -5.53 16.72 -11.22
CA ILE A 199 -5.77 15.68 -12.21
C ILE A 199 -6.09 16.37 -13.52
N PHE A 200 -5.26 16.13 -14.54
CA PHE A 200 -5.48 16.65 -15.89
C PHE A 200 -6.04 15.55 -16.77
N ARG A 201 -7.19 15.79 -17.38
CA ARG A 201 -7.79 14.91 -18.38
C ARG A 201 -7.92 15.60 -19.71
N ARG A 202 -7.49 14.89 -20.75
CA ARG A 202 -7.77 15.24 -22.14
C ARG A 202 -9.12 14.64 -22.53
N ALA A 203 -9.95 15.39 -23.24
CA ALA A 203 -11.20 14.89 -23.79
C ALA A 203 -10.91 13.92 -24.94
N TYR A 204 -10.82 12.61 -24.65
CA TYR A 204 -10.75 11.58 -25.66
C TYR A 204 -12.15 11.34 -26.25
N ASP A 205 -12.27 11.30 -27.58
CA ASP A 205 -13.46 10.94 -28.39
C ASP A 205 -14.72 11.83 -28.25
N LEU A 206 -14.73 12.77 -27.34
CA LEU A 206 -15.79 13.76 -27.19
C LEU A 206 -15.29 15.19 -27.48
N GLU A 207 -14.26 15.33 -28.31
CA GLU A 207 -13.56 16.58 -28.64
C GLU A 207 -14.49 17.77 -28.98
N LYS A 208 -15.73 17.47 -29.30
CA LYS A 208 -16.73 18.45 -29.69
C LYS A 208 -17.49 19.05 -28.50
N TYR A 209 -17.40 18.43 -27.31
CA TYR A 209 -18.26 18.82 -26.16
C TYR A 209 -17.53 19.09 -24.84
N TYR A 210 -16.32 18.58 -24.63
CA TYR A 210 -15.59 18.76 -23.39
C TYR A 210 -14.13 19.16 -23.67
N PRO A 211 -13.72 20.40 -23.37
CA PRO A 211 -12.32 20.81 -23.50
C PRO A 211 -11.45 20.05 -22.47
N ASP A 212 -10.15 20.00 -22.77
CA ASP A 212 -9.16 19.59 -21.78
C ASP A 212 -9.41 20.34 -20.45
N HIS A 213 -9.45 19.63 -19.35
CA HIS A 213 -9.73 20.24 -18.05
C HIS A 213 -8.87 19.67 -16.93
N THR A 214 -8.70 20.49 -15.91
CA THR A 214 -8.04 20.12 -14.67
C THR A 214 -9.05 20.13 -13.54
N TYR A 215 -9.09 19.09 -12.75
CA TYR A 215 -9.88 19.03 -11.53
C TYR A 215 -9.02 18.68 -10.32
N PHE A 216 -9.58 18.90 -9.14
CA PHE A 216 -8.84 18.77 -7.89
C PHE A 216 -9.42 17.67 -7.02
N ASP A 217 -8.54 16.89 -6.41
CA ASP A 217 -8.85 15.92 -5.38
C ASP A 217 -8.20 16.39 -4.09
N ASN A 218 -9.01 16.77 -3.12
CA ASN A 218 -8.58 17.26 -1.81
C ASN A 218 -8.96 16.23 -0.76
N ARG A 219 -8.04 15.91 0.13
CA ARG A 219 -8.24 14.91 1.19
C ARG A 219 -7.82 15.48 2.53
N ILE A 220 -8.62 15.19 3.54
CA ILE A 220 -8.31 15.40 4.94
C ILE A 220 -8.59 14.11 5.69
N ALA A 221 -7.71 13.74 6.61
CA ALA A 221 -7.88 12.55 7.43
C ALA A 221 -7.46 12.78 8.87
N LEU A 222 -8.15 12.09 9.75
CA LEU A 222 -7.80 11.98 11.16
C LEU A 222 -7.68 10.50 11.50
N ASP A 223 -6.59 10.10 12.15
CA ASP A 223 -6.39 8.73 12.59
C ASP A 223 -5.73 8.68 13.98
N GLY A 224 -5.91 7.57 14.67
CA GLY A 224 -5.29 7.35 15.96
C GLY A 224 -5.28 5.89 16.36
N ARG A 225 -4.32 5.54 17.22
CA ARG A 225 -4.15 4.20 17.80
C ARG A 225 -3.86 4.30 19.29
N TRP A 226 -4.44 3.40 20.04
CA TRP A 226 -4.19 3.20 21.47
C TRP A 226 -3.87 1.73 21.75
N ASP A 227 -2.87 1.50 22.58
CA ASP A 227 -2.46 0.19 23.05
C ASP A 227 -2.53 0.18 24.60
N ILE A 228 -3.69 -0.20 25.16
CA ILE A 228 -3.93 -0.26 26.61
C ILE A 228 -3.92 -1.73 27.08
N ILE A 229 -5.03 -2.42 26.90
CA ILE A 229 -5.16 -3.87 27.14
C ILE A 229 -5.34 -4.56 25.80
N VAL A 230 -6.13 -3.95 24.95
CA VAL A 230 -6.30 -4.27 23.54
C VAL A 230 -5.71 -3.14 22.70
N GLY A 231 -5.18 -3.43 21.54
CA GLY A 231 -4.92 -2.41 20.54
C GLY A 231 -6.26 -1.96 19.95
N ALA A 232 -6.48 -0.66 19.86
CA ALA A 232 -7.67 -0.08 19.23
C ALA A 232 -7.28 1.10 18.38
N TRP A 233 -7.88 1.26 17.22
CA TRP A 233 -7.60 2.36 16.29
C TRP A 233 -8.82 2.80 15.51
N PHE A 234 -8.70 3.99 14.96
CA PHE A 234 -9.60 4.48 13.94
C PHE A 234 -8.84 5.21 12.84
N GLU A 235 -9.43 5.21 11.67
CA GLU A 235 -9.08 6.09 10.53
C GLU A 235 -10.36 6.73 10.02
N THR A 236 -10.33 8.03 9.74
CA THR A 236 -11.43 8.71 9.06
C THR A 236 -10.88 9.63 7.99
N VAL A 237 -11.45 9.58 6.80
CA VAL A 237 -11.03 10.32 5.60
C VAL A 237 -12.23 11.00 4.99
N VAL A 238 -12.05 12.26 4.63
CA VAL A 238 -12.95 12.99 3.74
C VAL A 238 -12.17 13.36 2.49
N GLN A 239 -12.62 12.86 1.36
CA GLN A 239 -12.13 13.21 0.04
C GLN A 239 -13.19 14.06 -0.68
N ASN A 240 -12.76 15.18 -1.26
CA ASN A 240 -13.60 16.02 -2.11
C ASN A 240 -12.96 16.11 -3.49
N VAL A 241 -13.63 15.57 -4.49
CA VAL A 241 -13.28 15.74 -5.91
C VAL A 241 -14.09 16.90 -6.45
N ARG A 242 -13.39 17.96 -6.84
CA ARG A 242 -14.00 19.16 -7.41
C ARG A 242 -13.67 19.27 -8.89
N ASP A 243 -14.68 19.05 -9.70
CA ASP A 243 -14.66 19.25 -11.15
C ASP A 243 -15.59 20.42 -11.54
N SER A 244 -15.44 20.99 -12.75
CA SER A 244 -16.25 22.12 -13.24
C SER A 244 -17.75 21.80 -13.25
N GLY A 245 -18.42 22.11 -12.16
CA GLY A 245 -19.88 21.95 -11.98
C GLY A 245 -20.32 20.79 -11.10
N PHE A 246 -19.40 19.94 -10.61
CA PHE A 246 -19.73 18.84 -9.71
C PHE A 246 -18.75 18.76 -8.54
N ASP A 247 -19.28 18.83 -7.33
CA ASP A 247 -18.57 18.45 -6.11
C ASP A 247 -19.01 17.05 -5.70
N TYR A 248 -18.05 16.19 -5.45
CA TYR A 248 -18.30 14.82 -5.03
C TYR A 248 -17.47 14.51 -3.78
N PHE A 249 -18.14 14.02 -2.76
CA PHE A 249 -17.51 13.66 -1.49
C PHE A 249 -17.49 12.15 -1.32
N THR A 250 -16.33 11.61 -0.95
CA THR A 250 -16.17 10.26 -0.44
C THR A 250 -15.69 10.34 0.99
N LYS A 251 -16.42 9.71 1.90
CA LYS A 251 -16.05 9.60 3.31
C LYS A 251 -15.78 8.14 3.62
N MET A 252 -14.63 7.84 4.19
CA MET A 252 -14.24 6.50 4.61
C MET A 252 -13.88 6.54 6.09
N SER A 253 -14.43 5.63 6.87
CA SER A 253 -14.11 5.50 8.30
C SER A 253 -13.90 4.04 8.66
N THR A 254 -12.75 3.73 9.23
CA THR A 254 -12.39 2.40 9.72
C THR A 254 -12.20 2.44 11.23
N LEU A 255 -12.82 1.48 11.90
CA LEU A 255 -12.57 1.16 13.31
C LEU A 255 -11.93 -0.21 13.38
N GLY A 256 -10.92 -0.37 14.21
CA GLY A 256 -10.24 -1.65 14.36
C GLY A 256 -9.78 -1.91 15.79
N MET A 257 -9.59 -3.19 16.07
CA MET A 257 -9.05 -3.67 17.33
C MET A 257 -8.23 -4.94 17.14
N ASP A 258 -7.24 -5.14 17.99
CA ASP A 258 -6.47 -6.38 18.04
C ASP A 258 -6.19 -6.85 19.47
N TYR A 259 -5.99 -8.15 19.62
CA TYR A 259 -5.59 -8.77 20.85
C TYR A 259 -4.89 -10.11 20.62
N THR A 260 -3.88 -10.40 21.47
CA THR A 260 -3.23 -11.71 21.48
C THR A 260 -3.65 -12.50 22.70
N PHE A 261 -4.41 -13.55 22.49
CA PHE A 261 -4.83 -14.48 23.54
C PHE A 261 -3.67 -15.42 23.90
N GLY A 262 -3.49 -15.71 25.18
CA GLY A 262 -2.51 -16.67 25.69
C GLY A 262 -2.89 -18.14 25.44
N ILE A 263 -3.40 -18.47 24.26
CA ILE A 263 -3.81 -19.82 23.85
C ILE A 263 -2.65 -20.49 23.10
N GLY A 264 -2.07 -21.52 23.67
CA GLY A 264 -0.93 -22.22 23.07
C GLY A 264 0.26 -21.30 22.85
N ASN A 265 0.66 -21.11 21.59
CA ASN A 265 1.78 -20.23 21.20
C ASN A 265 1.37 -18.75 21.01
N GLY A 266 0.14 -18.40 21.36
CA GLY A 266 -0.43 -17.06 21.21
C GLY A 266 -1.34 -16.95 19.98
N LEU A 267 -2.64 -16.87 20.20
CA LEU A 267 -3.63 -16.64 19.13
C LEU A 267 -3.85 -15.13 18.97
N TYR A 268 -3.37 -14.56 17.88
CA TYR A 268 -3.63 -13.16 17.52
C TYR A 268 -4.96 -13.04 16.78
N LEU A 269 -5.81 -12.13 17.24
CA LEU A 269 -7.07 -11.75 16.61
C LEU A 269 -7.01 -10.26 16.26
N LEU A 270 -7.39 -9.93 15.03
CA LEU A 270 -7.62 -8.57 14.56
C LEU A 270 -9.00 -8.50 13.92
N ALA A 271 -9.75 -7.45 14.20
CA ALA A 271 -11.04 -7.16 13.57
C ALA A 271 -11.11 -5.69 13.16
N GLU A 272 -11.63 -5.43 11.96
CA GLU A 272 -11.87 -4.10 11.42
C GLU A 272 -13.26 -3.99 10.80
N HIS A 273 -13.85 -2.81 10.92
CA HIS A 273 -15.08 -2.45 10.25
C HIS A 273 -14.93 -1.11 9.55
N MET A 274 -15.28 -1.03 8.26
CA MET A 274 -15.15 0.15 7.44
C MET A 274 -16.51 0.54 6.84
N ILE A 275 -16.80 1.83 6.91
CA ILE A 275 -17.96 2.46 6.26
C ILE A 275 -17.42 3.40 5.17
N VAL A 276 -17.97 3.27 3.97
CA VAL A 276 -17.68 4.15 2.83
C VAL A 276 -18.97 4.83 2.40
N GLN A 277 -18.99 6.16 2.43
CA GLN A 277 -20.13 6.96 2.02
C GLN A 277 -19.74 7.85 0.86
N THR A 278 -20.63 7.96 -0.13
CA THR A 278 -20.48 8.89 -1.23
C THR A 278 -21.66 9.85 -1.29
N ALA A 279 -21.41 11.13 -1.59
CA ALA A 279 -22.43 12.15 -1.59
C ALA A 279 -22.06 13.36 -2.47
N SER A 280 -23.06 14.14 -2.86
CA SER A 280 -22.88 15.44 -3.50
C SER A 280 -22.61 16.57 -2.49
N GLU A 281 -22.92 16.36 -1.21
CA GLU A 281 -22.70 17.33 -0.14
C GLU A 281 -21.95 16.68 1.04
N LEU A 282 -21.18 17.48 1.78
CA LEU A 282 -20.32 17.00 2.86
C LEU A 282 -21.09 16.25 3.97
N LEU A 283 -22.25 16.75 4.35
CA LEU A 283 -23.05 16.22 5.47
C LEU A 283 -24.13 15.21 5.04
N SER A 284 -24.23 14.90 3.75
CA SER A 284 -25.17 13.92 3.23
C SER A 284 -24.51 12.55 2.99
N ALA A 285 -25.31 11.51 2.81
CA ALA A 285 -24.88 10.20 2.35
C ALA A 285 -25.88 9.71 1.30
N ASN A 286 -25.47 9.67 0.03
CA ASN A 286 -26.31 9.22 -1.08
C ASN A 286 -26.21 7.71 -1.26
N LEU A 287 -25.00 7.19 -1.14
CA LEU A 287 -24.70 5.77 -1.16
C LEU A 287 -23.81 5.44 0.05
N GLU A 288 -24.03 4.30 0.65
CA GLU A 288 -23.24 3.79 1.76
C GLU A 288 -22.88 2.34 1.50
N TYR A 289 -21.66 1.96 1.79
CA TYR A 289 -21.15 0.58 1.72
C TYR A 289 -20.46 0.24 3.03
N GLN A 290 -20.66 -0.96 3.53
CA GLN A 290 -20.10 -1.41 4.80
C GLN A 290 -19.32 -2.70 4.60
N TYR A 291 -18.14 -2.77 5.21
CA TYR A 291 -17.25 -3.91 5.14
C TYR A 291 -16.75 -4.29 6.54
N SER A 292 -16.67 -5.58 6.82
CA SER A 292 -16.02 -6.12 8.02
C SER A 292 -14.89 -7.05 7.61
N ALA A 293 -13.78 -7.00 8.34
CA ALA A 293 -12.68 -7.93 8.14
C ALA A 293 -12.18 -8.47 9.48
N VAL A 294 -11.81 -9.74 9.49
CA VAL A 294 -11.24 -10.43 10.64
C VAL A 294 -10.01 -11.21 10.20
N MET A 295 -8.95 -11.16 11.00
CA MET A 295 -7.77 -11.98 10.85
C MET A 295 -7.47 -12.73 12.13
N LEU A 296 -7.28 -14.04 12.03
CA LEU A 296 -6.73 -14.91 13.06
C LEU A 296 -5.34 -15.35 12.60
N ASN A 297 -4.36 -15.24 13.49
CA ASN A 297 -3.00 -15.67 13.21
C ASN A 297 -2.50 -16.53 14.39
N TYR A 298 -2.00 -17.73 14.07
CA TYR A 298 -1.55 -18.68 15.07
C TYR A 298 -0.20 -19.31 14.69
N PRO A 299 0.87 -19.05 15.46
CA PRO A 299 2.13 -19.73 15.28
C PRO A 299 2.00 -21.21 15.67
N LEU A 300 2.13 -22.13 14.71
CA LEU A 300 2.13 -23.58 14.96
C LEU A 300 3.43 -24.06 15.58
N GLY A 301 4.50 -23.24 15.47
CA GLY A 301 5.82 -23.53 16.01
C GLY A 301 6.80 -22.43 15.61
N MET A 302 8.10 -22.72 15.66
CA MET A 302 9.15 -21.73 15.39
C MET A 302 9.16 -21.25 13.91
N PHE A 303 8.79 -22.13 12.98
CA PHE A 303 8.89 -21.87 11.54
C PHE A 303 7.54 -21.71 10.86
N ASP A 304 6.49 -22.24 11.46
CA ASP A 304 5.19 -22.38 10.83
C ASP A 304 4.17 -21.41 11.43
N ASN A 305 3.44 -20.76 10.55
CA ASN A 305 2.38 -19.85 10.91
C ASN A 305 1.11 -20.17 10.11
N LEU A 306 -0.04 -20.13 10.76
CA LEU A 306 -1.35 -20.29 10.14
C LEU A 306 -2.13 -18.99 10.28
N SER A 307 -2.61 -18.46 9.15
CA SER A 307 -3.41 -17.24 9.10
C SER A 307 -4.75 -17.53 8.44
N LEU A 308 -5.82 -17.12 9.09
CA LEU A 308 -7.18 -17.15 8.52
C LEU A 308 -7.66 -15.68 8.41
N MET A 309 -8.13 -15.28 7.24
CA MET A 309 -8.73 -13.97 7.01
C MET A 309 -10.13 -14.14 6.42
N GLY A 310 -11.06 -13.31 6.88
CA GLY A 310 -12.39 -13.19 6.33
C GLY A 310 -12.73 -11.74 6.06
N PHE A 311 -13.34 -11.45 4.89
CA PHE A 311 -13.83 -10.12 4.53
C PHE A 311 -15.28 -10.25 4.11
N TYR A 312 -16.14 -9.46 4.70
CA TYR A 312 -17.57 -9.48 4.44
C TYR A 312 -18.06 -8.12 3.96
N SER A 313 -18.81 -8.12 2.87
CA SER A 313 -19.54 -6.96 2.35
C SER A 313 -21.00 -7.07 2.80
N TRP A 314 -21.47 -6.10 3.59
CA TRP A 314 -22.84 -6.06 4.10
C TRP A 314 -23.86 -5.68 3.04
N ASP A 315 -23.43 -5.09 1.93
CA ASP A 315 -24.31 -4.60 0.87
C ASP A 315 -24.58 -5.65 -0.22
N THR A 316 -23.60 -6.55 -0.43
CA THR A 316 -23.69 -7.60 -1.46
C THR A 316 -23.80 -9.00 -0.87
N ASP A 317 -23.72 -9.13 0.46
CA ASP A 317 -23.67 -10.42 1.20
C ASP A 317 -22.51 -11.32 0.77
N ASP A 318 -21.44 -10.72 0.22
CA ASP A 318 -20.26 -11.45 -0.24
C ASP A 318 -19.28 -11.72 0.89
N PHE A 319 -18.80 -12.95 0.97
CA PHE A 319 -17.82 -13.36 1.96
C PHE A 319 -16.58 -13.96 1.33
N ILE A 320 -15.46 -13.20 1.37
CA ILE A 320 -14.13 -13.66 0.98
C ILE A 320 -13.49 -14.37 2.15
N GLN A 321 -12.94 -15.55 1.88
CA GLN A 321 -12.25 -16.37 2.87
C GLN A 321 -10.84 -16.68 2.35
N TYR A 322 -9.85 -16.58 3.22
CA TYR A 322 -8.47 -16.85 2.90
C TYR A 322 -7.77 -17.55 4.05
N LEU A 323 -7.28 -18.76 3.81
CA LEU A 323 -6.49 -19.54 4.75
C LEU A 323 -5.09 -19.69 4.19
N ASN A 324 -4.08 -19.30 4.94
CA ASN A 324 -2.67 -19.39 4.54
C ASN A 324 -1.85 -20.12 5.61
N TRP A 325 -1.16 -21.16 5.20
CA TRP A 325 -0.07 -21.73 5.95
C TRP A 325 1.26 -21.25 5.38
N GLN A 326 2.13 -20.75 6.23
CA GLN A 326 3.44 -20.23 5.87
C GLN A 326 4.52 -20.90 6.69
N ARG A 327 5.59 -21.36 6.03
CA ARG A 327 6.80 -21.87 6.66
C ARG A 327 8.00 -21.04 6.25
N THR A 328 8.70 -20.48 7.25
CA THR A 328 9.82 -19.57 7.03
C THR A 328 11.11 -20.19 7.57
N TYR A 329 12.10 -20.33 6.70
CA TYR A 329 13.49 -20.63 7.02
C TYR A 329 14.34 -19.37 6.93
N ASP A 330 15.65 -19.48 7.10
CA ASP A 330 16.58 -18.34 7.01
C ASP A 330 16.40 -17.53 5.70
N LYS A 331 16.47 -18.19 4.56
CA LYS A 331 16.39 -17.55 3.23
C LYS A 331 15.18 -17.96 2.40
N ILE A 332 14.45 -18.94 2.83
CA ILE A 332 13.36 -19.55 2.06
C ILE A 332 12.06 -19.42 2.84
N MET A 333 11.02 -18.95 2.17
CA MET A 333 9.66 -19.00 2.68
C MET A 333 8.77 -19.77 1.70
N LEU A 334 8.01 -20.71 2.25
CA LEU A 334 6.99 -21.46 1.53
C LEU A 334 5.62 -21.00 2.05
N SER A 335 4.71 -20.68 1.15
CA SER A 335 3.32 -20.30 1.47
C SER A 335 2.36 -21.14 0.66
N LEU A 336 1.36 -21.70 1.34
CA LEU A 336 0.24 -22.42 0.75
C LEU A 336 -1.05 -21.75 1.20
N ALA A 337 -1.80 -21.24 0.26
CA ALA A 337 -3.06 -20.57 0.53
C ALA A 337 -4.23 -21.27 -0.14
N LEU A 338 -5.34 -21.38 0.59
CA LEU A 338 -6.67 -21.73 0.08
C LEU A 338 -7.53 -20.48 0.17
N PHE A 339 -8.30 -20.20 -0.86
CA PHE A 339 -9.15 -19.01 -0.87
C PHE A 339 -10.48 -19.27 -1.56
N HIS A 340 -11.49 -18.55 -1.09
CA HIS A 340 -12.80 -18.42 -1.72
C HIS A 340 -13.03 -16.94 -2.00
N LEU A 341 -13.20 -16.59 -3.27
CA LEU A 341 -13.32 -15.22 -3.77
C LEU A 341 -14.58 -15.13 -4.63
N PRO A 342 -15.70 -14.67 -4.11
CA PRO A 342 -16.88 -14.39 -4.93
C PRO A 342 -16.56 -13.32 -5.99
N ASP A 343 -17.35 -13.25 -7.06
CA ASP A 343 -17.14 -12.34 -8.21
C ASP A 343 -17.23 -10.83 -7.87
N THR A 344 -17.01 -10.46 -6.64
CA THR A 344 -17.09 -9.10 -6.11
C THR A 344 -15.73 -8.40 -6.02
N ARG A 345 -15.77 -7.11 -6.29
CA ARG A 345 -14.62 -6.21 -6.11
C ARG A 345 -14.68 -5.57 -4.72
N LEU A 346 -14.17 -6.24 -3.71
CA LEU A 346 -13.86 -5.57 -2.44
C LEU A 346 -12.74 -4.55 -2.67
N LEU A 347 -12.87 -3.37 -2.06
CA LEU A 347 -11.99 -2.20 -2.24
C LEU A 347 -10.49 -2.49 -2.15
N THR A 348 -10.09 -3.53 -1.42
CA THR A 348 -8.68 -3.84 -1.14
C THR A 348 -8.17 -5.10 -1.83
N ILE A 349 -9.07 -5.98 -2.28
CA ILE A 349 -8.72 -7.29 -2.84
C ILE A 349 -9.11 -7.30 -4.32
N ASN A 350 -8.19 -6.88 -5.17
CA ASN A 350 -8.35 -6.97 -6.61
C ASN A 350 -7.81 -8.34 -7.07
N THR A 351 -8.66 -9.37 -6.99
CA THR A 351 -8.33 -10.71 -7.48
C THR A 351 -9.19 -11.03 -8.69
N ALA A 352 -8.64 -11.75 -9.64
CA ALA A 352 -9.45 -12.40 -10.66
C ALA A 352 -10.46 -13.30 -9.94
N GLY A 353 -11.76 -13.00 -10.06
CA GLY A 353 -12.81 -13.70 -9.34
C GLY A 353 -12.83 -15.19 -9.65
N GLY A 354 -12.96 -16.00 -8.63
CA GLY A 354 -13.08 -17.46 -8.72
C GLY A 354 -13.70 -18.01 -7.43
N ASP A 355 -14.59 -19.01 -7.53
CA ASP A 355 -15.31 -19.53 -6.38
C ASP A 355 -14.36 -20.14 -5.34
N LEU A 356 -13.41 -20.98 -5.77
CA LEU A 356 -12.45 -21.65 -4.90
C LEU A 356 -11.09 -21.71 -5.59
N GLY A 357 -10.02 -21.44 -4.85
CA GLY A 357 -8.67 -21.52 -5.40
C GLY A 357 -7.62 -21.94 -4.39
N ILE A 358 -6.48 -22.30 -4.95
CA ILE A 358 -5.27 -22.67 -4.23
C ILE A 358 -4.08 -21.91 -4.80
N ARG A 359 -3.21 -21.41 -3.94
CA ARG A 359 -1.96 -20.75 -4.33
C ARG A 359 -0.78 -21.35 -3.57
N LEU A 360 0.23 -21.77 -4.31
CA LEU A 360 1.52 -22.16 -3.78
C LEU A 360 2.55 -21.10 -4.15
N MET A 361 3.37 -20.68 -3.18
CA MET A 361 4.42 -19.70 -3.40
C MET A 361 5.72 -20.15 -2.71
N LEU A 362 6.82 -20.09 -3.45
CA LEU A 362 8.18 -20.27 -2.94
C LEU A 362 8.93 -18.95 -3.08
N ILE A 363 9.48 -18.45 -1.98
CA ILE A 363 10.20 -17.18 -1.93
C ILE A 363 11.62 -17.46 -1.44
N TYR A 364 12.61 -16.94 -2.17
CA TYR A 364 14.02 -17.00 -1.82
C TYR A 364 14.58 -15.59 -1.66
N ASN A 365 15.15 -15.32 -0.49
CA ASN A 365 15.82 -14.07 -0.15
C ASN A 365 17.34 -14.29 -0.09
N HIS A 366 18.11 -13.45 -0.73
CA HIS A 366 19.57 -13.54 -0.75
C HIS A 366 20.27 -12.22 -0.43
#